data_6a0e5a6133a04c12aa64f477c7ec76fe
#
_entry.id   6a0e5a6133a04c12aa64f477c7ec76fe
#
_cell.length_a   1.000
_cell.length_b   1.000
_cell.length_c   1.000
_cell.angle_alpha   90.00
_cell.angle_beta   90.00
_cell.angle_gamma   90.00
#
_symmetry.space_group_name_H-M   'P 1'
#
loop_
_entity.id
_entity.type
_entity.pdbx_description
1 polymer ?
#
loop_
_entity_poly.entity_id
_entity_poly.type
_entity_poly.pdbx_seq_one_letter_code
_entity_poly.pdbx_strand_id
1 'polypeptide(L)'
;MITLVQMDESTFQFFMKQSTRDYAEDKIKTGAWDAETAMKLSQEAMTRFLPKGLHTEGAYLYSIVEAETQTQAGYIWFNVNESRGVREAFIYDIYVFEPFQGKGYGTRALTLLDEEARKMKVTKIGLHVSGRMTVLLSCTRKWAS
;
A
#
# COMPACT_ATOMS: atom_id res chain seq x y z
N MET A 1 15.73 9.50 8.44
CA MET A 1 15.46 8.05 8.49
C MET A 1 13.98 7.80 8.68
N ILE A 2 13.45 6.78 8.06
CA ILE A 2 12.03 6.46 8.20
C ILE A 2 11.83 5.13 8.92
N THR A 3 10.66 4.97 9.52
CA THR A 3 10.21 3.71 10.13
C THR A 3 8.81 3.39 9.62
N LEU A 4 8.43 2.12 9.73
CA LEU A 4 7.06 1.69 9.48
C LEU A 4 6.36 1.51 10.81
N VAL A 5 5.21 2.16 10.96
CA VAL A 5 4.40 2.11 12.18
C VAL A 5 3.00 1.65 11.79
N GLN A 6 2.46 0.69 12.52
CA GLN A 6 1.11 0.23 12.25
C GLN A 6 0.13 1.41 12.31
N MET A 7 -0.79 1.50 11.33
CA MET A 7 -1.78 2.58 11.31
C MET A 7 -2.68 2.51 12.54
N ASP A 8 -3.00 3.68 13.10
CA ASP A 8 -4.07 3.79 14.07
C ASP A 8 -5.38 4.02 13.31
N GLU A 9 -6.50 4.02 14.03
CA GLU A 9 -7.81 4.15 13.42
C GLU A 9 -7.98 5.48 12.67
N SER A 10 -7.48 6.56 13.25
CA SER A 10 -7.54 7.89 12.65
C SER A 10 -6.79 7.94 11.31
N THR A 11 -5.58 7.42 11.29
CA THR A 11 -4.77 7.34 10.07
C THR A 11 -5.42 6.44 9.04
N PHE A 12 -6.01 5.33 9.49
CA PHE A 12 -6.69 4.41 8.59
C PHE A 12 -7.88 5.06 7.90
N GLN A 13 -8.67 5.87 8.61
CA GLN A 13 -9.79 6.58 8.01
C GLN A 13 -9.32 7.55 6.91
N PHE A 14 -8.23 8.27 7.17
CA PHE A 14 -7.60 9.14 6.17
C PHE A 14 -7.13 8.32 4.96
N PHE A 15 -6.45 7.22 5.20
CA PHE A 15 -5.96 6.32 4.17
C PHE A 15 -7.10 5.80 3.29
N MET A 16 -8.19 5.33 3.91
CA MET A 16 -9.33 4.78 3.16
C MET A 16 -9.95 5.82 2.24
N LYS A 17 -10.13 7.03 2.74
CA LYS A 17 -10.71 8.11 1.96
C LYS A 17 -9.83 8.44 0.76
N GLN A 18 -8.52 8.56 0.99
CA GLN A 18 -7.57 8.90 -0.05
C GLN A 18 -7.44 7.77 -1.08
N SER A 19 -7.31 6.54 -0.62
CA SER A 19 -7.14 5.39 -1.50
C SER A 19 -8.39 5.12 -2.33
N THR A 20 -9.57 5.30 -1.76
CA THR A 20 -10.82 5.14 -2.50
C THR A 20 -10.88 6.13 -3.65
N ARG A 21 -10.52 7.39 -3.38
CA ARG A 21 -10.51 8.43 -4.40
C ARG A 21 -9.49 8.12 -5.49
N ASP A 22 -8.27 7.78 -5.09
CA ASP A 22 -7.18 7.52 -6.04
C ASP A 22 -7.47 6.32 -6.92
N TYR A 23 -8.05 5.29 -6.35
CA TYR A 23 -8.43 4.10 -7.12
C TYR A 23 -9.50 4.43 -8.14
N ALA A 24 -10.50 5.22 -7.74
CA ALA A 24 -11.54 5.66 -8.67
C ALA A 24 -10.96 6.49 -9.81
N GLU A 25 -10.06 7.42 -9.50
CA GLU A 25 -9.41 8.26 -10.52
C GLU A 25 -8.59 7.43 -11.51
N ASP A 26 -7.85 6.44 -11.03
CA ASP A 26 -7.07 5.55 -11.89
C ASP A 26 -7.98 4.80 -12.86
N LYS A 27 -9.11 4.30 -12.37
CA LYS A 27 -10.05 3.56 -13.21
C LYS A 27 -10.74 4.44 -14.24
N ILE A 28 -11.00 5.69 -13.90
CA ILE A 28 -11.54 6.67 -14.86
C ILE A 28 -10.51 6.93 -15.95
N LYS A 29 -9.25 7.16 -15.58
CA LYS A 29 -8.18 7.46 -16.52
C LYS A 29 -7.94 6.31 -17.51
N THR A 30 -8.09 5.08 -17.06
CA THR A 30 -7.89 3.91 -17.94
C THR A 30 -9.13 3.58 -18.74
N GLY A 31 -10.24 4.30 -18.52
CA GLY A 31 -11.48 4.05 -19.23
C GLY A 31 -12.29 2.87 -18.71
N ALA A 32 -11.86 2.26 -17.60
CA ALA A 32 -12.55 1.11 -17.03
C ALA A 32 -13.89 1.48 -16.40
N TRP A 33 -13.99 2.68 -15.82
CA TRP A 33 -15.20 3.14 -15.13
C TRP A 33 -15.60 4.54 -15.58
N ASP A 34 -16.90 4.80 -15.56
CA ASP A 34 -17.45 6.15 -15.76
C ASP A 34 -17.23 6.99 -14.51
N ALA A 35 -17.03 8.30 -14.71
CA ALA A 35 -16.84 9.22 -13.60
C ALA A 35 -18.03 9.24 -12.63
N GLU A 36 -19.25 9.04 -13.13
CA GLU A 36 -20.46 9.08 -12.32
C GLU A 36 -20.55 7.93 -11.32
N THR A 37 -20.04 6.75 -11.68
CA THR A 37 -20.16 5.56 -10.84
C THR A 37 -18.85 5.16 -10.17
N ALA A 38 -17.74 5.79 -10.54
CA ALA A 38 -16.40 5.36 -10.11
C ALA A 38 -16.23 5.35 -8.60
N MET A 39 -16.72 6.36 -7.88
CA MET A 39 -16.58 6.40 -6.42
C MET A 39 -17.34 5.26 -5.75
N LYS A 40 -18.54 4.98 -6.22
CA LYS A 40 -19.33 3.86 -5.68
C LYS A 40 -18.63 2.53 -5.90
N LEU A 41 -18.14 2.30 -7.12
CA LEU A 41 -17.43 1.07 -7.46
C LEU A 41 -16.13 0.94 -6.67
N SER A 42 -15.44 2.05 -6.47
CA SER A 42 -14.21 2.06 -5.68
C SER A 42 -14.49 1.73 -4.22
N GLN A 43 -15.54 2.30 -3.64
CA GLN A 43 -15.94 2.00 -2.26
C GLN A 43 -16.27 0.52 -2.10
N GLU A 44 -16.98 -0.05 -3.07
CA GLU A 44 -17.30 -1.47 -3.07
C GLU A 44 -16.04 -2.33 -3.14
N ALA A 45 -15.10 -1.95 -4.01
CA ALA A 45 -13.84 -2.66 -4.15
C ALA A 45 -13.02 -2.63 -2.86
N MET A 46 -12.92 -1.47 -2.23
CA MET A 46 -12.18 -1.32 -0.98
C MET A 46 -12.80 -2.14 0.14
N THR A 47 -14.13 -2.22 0.17
CA THR A 47 -14.85 -3.05 1.14
C THR A 47 -14.54 -4.54 0.93
N ARG A 48 -14.39 -4.97 -0.32
CA ARG A 48 -14.01 -6.35 -0.62
C ARG A 48 -12.57 -6.65 -0.21
N PHE A 49 -11.65 -5.69 -0.42
CA PHE A 49 -10.25 -5.87 -0.07
C PHE A 49 -10.03 -5.83 1.44
N LEU A 50 -10.76 -4.98 2.14
CA LEU A 50 -10.60 -4.76 3.57
C LEU A 50 -11.96 -4.86 4.28
N PRO A 51 -12.57 -6.07 4.30
CA PRO A 51 -13.92 -6.24 4.86
C PRO A 51 -14.03 -5.91 6.35
N LYS A 52 -12.93 -6.01 7.09
CA LYS A 52 -12.90 -5.66 8.51
C LYS A 52 -12.02 -4.44 8.76
N GLY A 53 -11.80 -3.63 7.72
CA GLY A 53 -11.00 -2.42 7.83
C GLY A 53 -9.58 -2.72 8.30
N LEU A 54 -9.14 -1.99 9.31
CA LEU A 54 -7.80 -2.12 9.88
C LEU A 54 -7.54 -3.52 10.45
N HIS A 55 -8.59 -4.22 10.81
CA HIS A 55 -8.50 -5.56 11.43
C HIS A 55 -8.74 -6.69 10.44
N THR A 56 -8.66 -6.41 9.14
CA THR A 56 -8.82 -7.45 8.12
C THR A 56 -7.69 -8.46 8.24
N GLU A 57 -8.04 -9.73 8.33
CA GLU A 57 -7.08 -10.81 8.46
C GLU A 57 -6.19 -10.87 7.22
N GLY A 58 -4.89 -10.96 7.44
CA GLY A 58 -3.90 -11.02 6.36
C GLY A 58 -3.55 -9.68 5.75
N ALA A 59 -4.20 -8.60 6.13
CA ALA A 59 -3.91 -7.25 5.64
C ALA A 59 -3.03 -6.51 6.63
N TYR A 60 -2.01 -5.83 6.10
CA TYR A 60 -1.05 -5.07 6.92
C TYR A 60 -1.00 -3.65 6.39
N LEU A 61 -1.31 -2.71 7.27
CA LEU A 61 -1.44 -1.29 6.93
C LEU A 61 -0.50 -0.50 7.84
N TYR A 62 0.51 0.09 7.24
CA TYR A 62 1.54 0.83 7.97
C TYR A 62 1.61 2.27 7.49
N SER A 63 1.94 3.17 8.44
CA SER A 63 2.35 4.53 8.12
C SER A 63 3.85 4.55 7.92
N ILE A 64 4.30 5.32 6.93
CA ILE A 64 5.72 5.62 6.74
C ILE A 64 5.97 6.90 7.53
N VAL A 65 6.86 6.84 8.53
CA VAL A 65 7.06 7.95 9.46
C VAL A 65 8.52 8.35 9.48
N GLU A 66 8.78 9.67 9.41
CA GLU A 66 10.12 10.20 9.66
C GLU A 66 10.41 10.07 11.15
N ALA A 67 11.45 9.30 11.48
CA ALA A 67 11.76 9.00 12.88
C ALA A 67 12.14 10.24 13.68
N GLU A 68 12.85 11.18 13.05
CA GLU A 68 13.36 12.37 13.72
C GLU A 68 12.25 13.33 14.15
N THR A 69 11.24 13.49 13.29
CA THR A 69 10.17 14.47 13.49
C THR A 69 8.86 13.84 13.91
N GLN A 70 8.75 12.51 13.83
CA GLN A 70 7.51 11.76 14.04
C GLN A 70 6.40 12.21 13.07
N THR A 71 6.79 12.67 11.90
CA THR A 71 5.88 13.16 10.88
C THR A 71 5.52 12.04 9.92
N GLN A 72 4.24 11.88 9.64
CA GLN A 72 3.79 10.90 8.65
C GLN A 72 4.19 11.34 7.25
N ALA A 73 4.95 10.51 6.56
CA ALA A 73 5.45 10.79 5.22
C ALA A 73 4.73 10.01 4.13
N GLY A 74 3.93 9.03 4.50
CA GLY A 74 3.22 8.20 3.54
C GLY A 74 2.60 6.99 4.20
N TYR A 75 2.24 6.01 3.38
CA TYR A 75 1.66 4.76 3.89
C TYR A 75 1.98 3.61 2.96
N ILE A 76 1.80 2.39 3.49
CA ILE A 76 1.97 1.17 2.72
C ILE A 76 0.91 0.16 3.16
N TRP A 77 0.34 -0.54 2.17
CA TRP A 77 -0.64 -1.59 2.40
C TRP A 77 -0.20 -2.83 1.64
N PHE A 78 -0.04 -3.92 2.35
CA PHE A 78 0.23 -5.21 1.71
C PHE A 78 -0.59 -6.30 2.39
N ASN A 79 -0.89 -7.34 1.63
CA ASN A 79 -1.59 -8.51 2.14
C ASN A 79 -0.65 -9.70 2.10
N VAL A 80 -0.80 -10.62 3.06
CA VAL A 80 -0.06 -11.86 3.09
C VAL A 80 -1.05 -13.00 2.92
N ASN A 81 -0.78 -13.86 1.94
CA ASN A 81 -1.59 -15.05 1.68
C ASN A 81 -0.72 -16.29 1.79
N GLU A 82 -1.33 -17.38 2.23
CA GLU A 82 -0.64 -18.65 2.29
C GLU A 82 -1.40 -19.68 1.46
N SER A 83 -0.67 -20.38 0.58
CA SER A 83 -1.24 -21.41 -0.27
C SER A 83 -0.20 -22.50 -0.48
N ARG A 84 -0.60 -23.73 -0.23
CA ARG A 84 0.28 -24.91 -0.42
C ARG A 84 1.62 -24.78 0.30
N GLY A 85 1.58 -24.21 1.50
CA GLY A 85 2.79 -24.04 2.31
C GLY A 85 3.68 -22.88 1.89
N VAL A 86 3.25 -22.09 0.90
CA VAL A 86 3.99 -20.92 0.42
C VAL A 86 3.29 -19.66 0.91
N ARG A 87 4.03 -18.78 1.55
CA ARG A 87 3.52 -17.48 1.98
C ARG A 87 4.00 -16.41 1.02
N GLU A 88 3.05 -15.64 0.50
CA GLU A 88 3.34 -14.56 -0.43
C GLU A 88 2.75 -13.27 0.09
N ALA A 89 3.48 -12.17 -0.09
CA ALA A 89 2.99 -10.84 0.20
C ALA A 89 2.69 -10.14 -1.12
N PHE A 90 1.58 -9.41 -1.16
CA PHE A 90 1.22 -8.58 -2.31
C PHE A 90 1.05 -7.15 -1.85
N ILE A 91 1.82 -6.25 -2.47
CA ILE A 91 1.73 -4.82 -2.18
C ILE A 91 0.55 -4.27 -2.97
N TYR A 92 -0.46 -3.80 -2.26
CA TYR A 92 -1.66 -3.22 -2.87
C TYR A 92 -1.52 -1.72 -3.08
N ASP A 93 -0.83 -1.04 -2.17
CA ASP A 93 -0.66 0.40 -2.26
C ASP A 93 0.59 0.82 -1.49
N ILE A 94 1.34 1.75 -2.07
CA ILE A 94 2.43 2.42 -1.40
C ILE A 94 2.47 3.85 -1.92
N TYR A 95 2.53 4.81 -1.01
CA TYR A 95 2.50 6.20 -1.39
C TYR A 95 3.33 7.04 -0.44
N VAL A 96 4.17 7.88 -1.01
CA VAL A 96 4.94 8.88 -0.27
C VAL A 96 4.30 10.23 -0.59
N PHE A 97 3.93 10.97 0.45
CA PHE A 97 3.28 12.27 0.27
C PHE A 97 4.21 13.23 -0.48
N GLU A 98 3.63 14.08 -1.29
CA GLU A 98 4.37 14.96 -2.19
C GLU A 98 5.54 15.71 -1.52
N PRO A 99 5.37 16.33 -0.34
CA PRO A 99 6.48 17.04 0.30
C PRO A 99 7.68 16.16 0.65
N PHE A 100 7.48 14.86 0.71
CA PHE A 100 8.53 13.90 1.10
C PHE A 100 9.07 13.10 -0.08
N GLN A 101 8.59 13.35 -1.28
CA GLN A 101 9.06 12.66 -2.47
C GLN A 101 10.46 13.14 -2.85
N GLY A 102 11.21 12.29 -3.55
CA GLY A 102 12.55 12.62 -3.99
C GLY A 102 13.64 12.46 -2.93
N LYS A 103 13.31 11.88 -1.78
CA LYS A 103 14.24 11.65 -0.67
C LYS A 103 14.62 10.18 -0.50
N GLY A 104 14.17 9.30 -1.39
CA GLY A 104 14.43 7.87 -1.30
C GLY A 104 13.55 7.13 -0.31
N TYR A 105 12.51 7.77 0.18
CA TYR A 105 11.61 7.16 1.19
C TYR A 105 10.84 5.96 0.65
N GLY A 106 10.43 5.99 -0.61
CA GLY A 106 9.74 4.86 -1.23
C GLY A 106 10.60 3.60 -1.26
N THR A 107 11.84 3.74 -1.69
CA THR A 107 12.81 2.65 -1.74
C THR A 107 13.12 2.14 -0.34
N ARG A 108 13.29 3.05 0.60
CA ARG A 108 13.56 2.68 2.00
C ARG A 108 12.38 1.94 2.60
N ALA A 109 11.15 2.40 2.31
CA ALA A 109 9.94 1.74 2.79
C ALA A 109 9.83 0.32 2.27
N LEU A 110 10.18 0.09 0.99
CA LEU A 110 10.18 -1.25 0.41
C LEU A 110 11.21 -2.16 1.09
N THR A 111 12.37 -1.62 1.44
CA THR A 111 13.39 -2.37 2.18
C THR A 111 12.87 -2.79 3.55
N LEU A 112 12.20 -1.86 4.25
CA LEU A 112 11.63 -2.15 5.56
C LEU A 112 10.49 -3.16 5.46
N LEU A 113 9.68 -3.08 4.40
CA LEU A 113 8.64 -4.05 4.16
C LEU A 113 9.24 -5.44 3.94
N ASP A 114 10.34 -5.53 3.20
CA ASP A 114 11.02 -6.80 2.98
C ASP A 114 11.45 -7.42 4.31
N GLU A 115 12.00 -6.61 5.21
CA GLU A 115 12.41 -7.08 6.53
C GLU A 115 11.22 -7.60 7.33
N GLU A 116 10.08 -6.88 7.31
CA GLU A 116 8.87 -7.32 7.99
C GLU A 116 8.33 -8.61 7.38
N ALA A 117 8.33 -8.70 6.06
CA ALA A 117 7.85 -9.89 5.36
C ALA A 117 8.70 -11.12 5.71
N ARG A 118 10.00 -10.95 5.81
CA ARG A 118 10.90 -12.04 6.21
C ARG A 118 10.60 -12.53 7.62
N LYS A 119 10.28 -11.62 8.53
CA LYS A 119 9.87 -11.98 9.89
C LYS A 119 8.59 -12.82 9.89
N MET A 120 7.73 -12.60 8.92
CA MET A 120 6.48 -13.34 8.74
C MET A 120 6.67 -14.62 7.93
N LYS A 121 7.92 -14.93 7.55
CA LYS A 121 8.27 -16.11 6.75
C LYS A 121 7.68 -16.07 5.34
N VAL A 122 7.52 -14.90 4.80
CA VAL A 122 7.10 -14.68 3.43
C VAL A 122 8.28 -14.98 2.50
N THR A 123 8.05 -15.74 1.44
CA THR A 123 9.10 -16.15 0.51
C THR A 123 9.00 -15.45 -0.85
N LYS A 124 7.84 -14.85 -1.16
CA LYS A 124 7.64 -14.13 -2.42
C LYS A 124 6.91 -12.83 -2.15
N ILE A 125 7.30 -11.77 -2.86
CA ILE A 125 6.64 -10.48 -2.77
C ILE A 125 6.27 -10.03 -4.17
N GLY A 126 4.99 -9.73 -4.38
CA GLY A 126 4.48 -9.27 -5.67
C GLY A 126 3.82 -7.92 -5.55
N LEU A 127 3.42 -7.38 -6.69
CA LEU A 127 2.69 -6.13 -6.77
C LEU A 127 1.28 -6.37 -7.27
N HIS A 128 0.33 -5.72 -6.63
CA HIS A 128 -1.03 -5.59 -7.16
C HIS A 128 -1.05 -4.23 -7.86
N VAL A 129 -0.85 -4.24 -9.17
CA VAL A 129 -0.54 -3.03 -9.94
C VAL A 129 -1.65 -2.01 -9.97
N SER A 130 -1.30 -0.75 -9.68
CA SER A 130 -2.16 0.40 -9.93
C SER A 130 -1.33 1.44 -10.69
N GLY A 131 -1.99 2.42 -11.30
CA GLY A 131 -1.30 3.47 -12.04
C GLY A 131 -0.28 4.23 -11.19
N ARG A 132 -0.60 4.46 -9.93
CA ARG A 132 0.27 5.16 -8.97
C ARG A 132 1.57 4.43 -8.71
N MET A 133 1.55 3.11 -8.84
CA MET A 133 2.68 2.25 -8.53
C MET A 133 3.70 2.18 -9.67
N THR A 134 3.37 2.74 -10.84
CA THR A 134 4.20 2.61 -12.04
C THR A 134 5.65 3.07 -11.81
N VAL A 135 5.82 4.19 -11.12
CA VAL A 135 7.15 4.73 -10.83
C VAL A 135 7.95 3.81 -9.91
N LEU A 136 7.25 3.11 -9.02
CA LEU A 136 7.87 2.22 -8.04
C LEU A 136 8.22 0.85 -8.59
N LEU A 137 7.66 0.48 -9.74
CA LEU A 137 7.91 -0.82 -10.37
C LEU A 137 9.40 -1.07 -10.60
N SER A 138 10.15 -0.05 -11.02
CA SER A 138 11.57 -0.21 -11.27
C SER A 138 12.34 -0.52 -9.98
N CYS A 139 12.01 0.16 -8.90
CA CYS A 139 12.63 -0.09 -7.59
C CYS A 139 12.26 -1.48 -7.08
N THR A 140 11.00 -1.84 -7.20
CA THR A 140 10.49 -3.13 -6.76
C THR A 140 11.10 -4.28 -7.56
N ARG A 141 11.23 -4.10 -8.87
CA ARG A 141 11.82 -5.10 -9.74
C ARG A 141 13.27 -5.39 -9.35
N LYS A 142 14.04 -4.35 -9.08
CA LYS A 142 15.43 -4.43 -8.64
C LYS A 142 15.52 -5.14 -7.28
N TRP A 143 14.58 -4.84 -6.43
CA TRP A 143 14.53 -5.35 -5.07
C TRP A 143 14.02 -6.79 -5.01
N ALA A 144 13.07 -7.15 -5.85
CA ALA A 144 12.48 -8.48 -5.89
C ALA A 144 13.37 -9.52 -6.59
N SER A 145 14.31 -9.06 -7.39
CA SER A 145 15.24 -9.96 -8.05
C SER A 145 16.40 -10.32 -7.13
#